data_625c9ac6389c2bfffe9656c90e5ca58e
#
_entry.id   625c9ac6389c2bfffe9656c90e5ca58e
#
_cell.length_a   1.000
_cell.length_b   1.000
_cell.length_c   1.000
_cell.angle_alpha   90.00
_cell.angle_beta   90.00
_cell.angle_gamma   90.00
#
_symmetry.space_group_name_H-M   'P 1'
#
loop_
_entity.id
_entity.type
_entity.pdbx_description
1 polymer ?
#
loop_
_entity_poly.entity_id
_entity_poly.type
_entity_poly.pdbx_seq_one_letter_code
_entity_poly.pdbx_strand_id
1 'polypeptide(L)'
;MMRVASCRVAGLLIALAIAWPAAAQFGHPLKGAWSGDWGTTKQNRNRILLELHWDGKAITGTINPGPNAVPLQKATLDPATWAVHLEAEGKDAAGKPVRYVIDGKLENIGAYQRFITGTWIQGDRKGDFKIVRN
;
A
#
# COMPACT_ATOMS: atom_id res chain seq x y z
N MET A 1 15.99 0.94 55.55
CA MET A 1 16.40 -0.17 54.67
C MET A 1 15.34 -0.65 53.71
N MET A 2 14.10 -0.72 54.09
CA MET A 2 13.01 -1.16 53.20
C MET A 2 12.62 -0.16 52.13
N ARG A 3 13.05 1.06 52.22
CA ARG A 3 12.72 2.16 51.29
C ARG A 3 13.40 2.05 49.92
N VAL A 4 14.48 1.30 49.85
CA VAL A 4 15.25 1.16 48.61
C VAL A 4 14.56 0.25 47.59
N ALA A 5 13.73 -0.66 48.04
CA ALA A 5 13.03 -1.59 47.14
C ALA A 5 11.91 -0.95 46.32
N SER A 6 11.28 0.11 46.85
CA SER A 6 10.17 0.80 46.16
C SER A 6 10.61 1.61 44.94
N CYS A 7 11.84 2.14 44.97
CA CYS A 7 12.34 2.96 43.85
C CYS A 7 12.66 2.16 42.58
N ARG A 8 12.91 0.87 42.72
CA ARG A 8 13.29 0.01 41.59
C ARG A 8 12.13 -0.38 40.72
N VAL A 9 10.92 -0.46 41.28
CA VAL A 9 9.73 -0.84 40.58
C VAL A 9 9.23 0.28 39.69
N ALA A 10 9.34 1.53 40.12
CA ALA A 10 8.95 2.69 39.32
C ALA A 10 9.80 2.86 38.06
N GLY A 11 11.09 2.57 38.14
CA GLY A 11 11.96 2.67 36.97
C GLY A 11 11.66 1.63 35.88
N LEU A 12 11.22 0.44 36.28
CA LEU A 12 10.90 -0.62 35.36
C LEU A 12 9.63 -0.31 34.54
N LEU A 13 8.62 0.30 35.16
CA LEU A 13 7.39 0.68 34.51
C LEU A 13 7.59 1.77 33.44
N ILE A 14 8.51 2.70 33.68
CA ILE A 14 8.84 3.77 32.73
C ILE A 14 9.52 3.18 31.49
N ALA A 15 10.39 2.19 31.65
CA ALA A 15 11.07 1.55 30.51
C ALA A 15 10.10 0.82 29.58
N LEU A 16 9.06 0.18 30.11
CA LEU A 16 8.03 -0.49 29.32
C LEU A 16 7.17 0.50 28.52
N ALA A 17 6.86 1.66 29.10
CA ALA A 17 6.07 2.69 28.43
C ALA A 17 6.80 3.30 27.22
N ILE A 18 8.12 3.38 27.25
CA ILE A 18 8.94 3.92 26.16
C ILE A 18 9.01 2.98 24.95
N ALA A 19 8.89 1.67 25.17
CA ALA A 19 8.98 0.69 24.09
C ALA A 19 7.75 0.65 23.17
N TRP A 20 6.58 1.04 23.63
CA TRP A 20 5.32 1.00 22.89
C TRP A 20 5.31 1.86 21.62
N PRO A 21 5.69 3.13 21.66
CA PRO A 21 5.60 3.98 20.45
C PRO A 21 6.49 3.52 19.30
N ALA A 22 7.61 2.89 19.59
CA ALA A 22 8.52 2.42 18.55
C ALA A 22 7.92 1.26 17.73
N ALA A 23 7.17 0.36 18.36
CA ALA A 23 6.52 -0.78 17.69
C ALA A 23 5.38 -0.35 16.78
N ALA A 24 4.68 0.76 17.10
CA ALA A 24 3.55 1.27 16.33
C ALA A 24 3.95 1.98 15.03
N GLN A 25 5.24 2.24 14.82
CA GLN A 25 5.75 2.95 13.65
C GLN A 25 6.14 2.03 12.48
N PHE A 26 6.11 0.74 12.66
CA PHE A 26 6.38 -0.20 11.58
C PHE A 26 5.26 -0.21 10.56
N GLY A 27 5.66 -0.14 9.35
CA GLY A 27 4.94 0.21 8.18
C GLY A 27 3.59 -0.43 7.95
N HIS A 28 2.85 0.19 7.08
CA HIS A 28 1.56 -0.27 6.59
C HIS A 28 1.76 -1.49 5.67
N PRO A 29 0.82 -2.46 5.63
CA PRO A 29 0.94 -3.64 4.77
C PRO A 29 1.09 -3.33 3.27
N LEU A 30 0.59 -2.19 2.81
CA LEU A 30 0.71 -1.77 1.41
C LEU A 30 2.00 -1.03 1.08
N LYS A 31 2.74 -0.57 2.08
CA LYS A 31 3.97 0.20 1.84
C LYS A 31 4.98 -0.62 1.04
N GLY A 32 5.56 0.00 0.02
CA GLY A 32 6.64 -0.59 -0.76
C GLY A 32 6.47 -0.41 -2.25
N ALA A 33 7.34 -1.06 -3.00
CA ALA A 33 7.28 -1.11 -4.45
C ALA A 33 6.61 -2.42 -4.88
N TRP A 34 5.69 -2.30 -5.82
CA TRP A 34 4.91 -3.41 -6.35
C TRP A 34 5.08 -3.48 -7.85
N SER A 35 5.22 -4.67 -8.39
CA SER A 35 5.36 -4.85 -9.83
C SER A 35 4.52 -6.03 -10.33
N GLY A 36 4.06 -5.91 -11.55
CA GLY A 36 3.22 -6.91 -12.19
C GLY A 36 2.66 -6.41 -13.49
N ASP A 37 1.44 -6.80 -13.79
CA ASP A 37 0.76 -6.39 -15.00
C ASP A 37 -0.74 -6.36 -14.84
N TRP A 38 -1.40 -5.67 -15.79
CA TRP A 38 -2.83 -5.69 -15.96
C TRP A 38 -3.17 -5.82 -17.44
N GLY A 39 -4.36 -6.28 -17.74
CA GLY A 39 -4.79 -6.34 -19.13
C GLY A 39 -6.22 -6.79 -19.29
N THR A 40 -6.75 -6.54 -20.49
CA THR A 40 -8.12 -6.92 -20.86
C THR A 40 -8.21 -8.39 -21.22
N THR A 41 -7.10 -9.00 -21.65
CA THR A 41 -7.00 -10.42 -22.01
C THR A 41 -5.66 -10.97 -21.52
N LYS A 42 -5.48 -12.28 -21.63
CA LYS A 42 -4.20 -12.94 -21.31
C LYS A 42 -3.07 -12.53 -22.25
N GLN A 43 -3.39 -12.15 -23.46
CA GLN A 43 -2.42 -11.76 -24.49
C GLN A 43 -2.10 -10.28 -24.49
N ASN A 44 -3.00 -9.46 -23.96
CA ASN A 44 -2.86 -8.01 -23.92
C ASN A 44 -2.56 -7.55 -22.51
N ARG A 45 -1.28 -7.61 -22.15
CA ARG A 45 -0.80 -7.26 -20.81
C ARG A 45 0.00 -5.97 -20.84
N ASN A 46 -0.19 -5.16 -19.82
CA ASN A 46 0.53 -3.90 -19.63
C ASN A 46 1.28 -3.95 -18.31
N ARG A 47 2.56 -3.64 -18.34
CA ARG A 47 3.39 -3.66 -17.15
C ARG A 47 2.98 -2.57 -16.17
N ILE A 48 2.97 -2.92 -14.90
CA ILE A 48 2.69 -1.99 -13.80
C ILE A 48 3.89 -1.94 -12.87
N LEU A 49 4.26 -0.73 -12.50
CA LEU A 49 5.08 -0.46 -11.33
C LEU A 49 4.28 0.48 -10.45
N LEU A 50 4.13 0.13 -9.18
CA LEU A 50 3.37 0.93 -8.22
C LEU A 50 4.23 1.15 -6.99
N GLU A 51 4.40 2.41 -6.60
CA GLU A 51 5.07 2.79 -5.36
C GLU A 51 4.03 3.28 -4.37
N LEU A 52 4.00 2.68 -3.18
CA LEU A 52 3.11 3.07 -2.10
C LEU A 52 3.90 3.49 -0.87
N HIS A 53 3.49 4.59 -0.27
CA HIS A 53 4.11 5.20 0.89
C HIS A 53 3.10 5.31 2.03
N TRP A 54 3.61 5.26 3.26
CA TRP A 54 2.82 5.40 4.47
C TRP A 54 3.45 6.46 5.35
N ASP A 55 2.69 7.50 5.68
CA ASP A 55 3.16 8.61 6.51
C ASP A 55 2.71 8.51 7.97
N GLY A 56 2.10 7.39 8.36
CA GLY A 56 1.53 7.19 9.68
C GLY A 56 0.02 7.46 9.75
N LYS A 57 -0.56 8.08 8.71
CA LYS A 57 -1.99 8.41 8.64
C LYS A 57 -2.64 7.98 7.34
N ALA A 58 -1.96 8.15 6.23
CA ALA A 58 -2.53 7.92 4.91
C ALA A 58 -1.55 7.18 4.01
N ILE A 59 -2.10 6.43 3.07
CA ILE A 59 -1.37 5.83 1.97
C ILE A 59 -1.37 6.83 0.82
N THR A 60 -0.19 7.07 0.29
CA THR A 60 0.01 7.83 -0.95
C THR A 60 0.82 7.00 -1.91
N GLY A 61 0.89 7.39 -3.16
CA GLY A 61 1.68 6.63 -4.10
C GLY A 61 1.58 7.11 -5.53
N THR A 62 2.23 6.35 -6.40
CA THR A 62 2.38 6.70 -7.81
C THR A 62 2.35 5.44 -8.67
N ILE A 63 1.55 5.48 -9.72
CA ILE A 63 1.53 4.44 -10.76
C ILE A 63 2.58 4.80 -11.80
N ASN A 64 3.43 3.85 -12.13
CA ASN A 64 4.50 3.97 -13.14
C ASN A 64 5.36 5.21 -12.92
N PRO A 65 6.13 5.26 -11.80
CA PRO A 65 7.02 6.39 -11.52
C PRO A 65 7.93 6.71 -12.70
N GLY A 66 8.14 8.00 -12.95
CA GLY A 66 8.94 8.46 -14.06
C GLY A 66 8.25 9.60 -14.81
N PRO A 67 8.60 9.82 -16.10
CA PRO A 67 8.08 10.96 -16.87
C PRO A 67 6.56 10.98 -17.03
N ASN A 68 5.93 9.80 -17.06
CA ASN A 68 4.48 9.66 -17.23
C ASN A 68 3.81 9.13 -15.96
N ALA A 69 4.36 9.48 -14.81
CA ALA A 69 3.85 9.04 -13.52
C ALA A 69 2.43 9.52 -13.27
N VAL A 70 1.61 8.64 -12.69
CA VAL A 70 0.24 8.97 -12.32
C VAL A 70 0.14 8.92 -10.80
N PRO A 71 0.02 10.06 -10.13
CA PRO A 71 -0.12 10.08 -8.68
C PRO A 71 -1.49 9.58 -8.26
N LEU A 72 -1.54 8.82 -7.17
CA LEU A 72 -2.80 8.35 -6.60
C LEU A 72 -3.54 9.51 -5.94
N GLN A 73 -4.84 9.57 -6.16
CA GLN A 73 -5.75 10.50 -5.49
C GLN A 73 -6.36 9.89 -4.23
N LYS A 74 -6.51 8.55 -4.23
CA LYS A 74 -7.08 7.82 -3.11
C LYS A 74 -6.46 6.44 -3.04
N ALA A 75 -6.15 6.02 -1.82
CA ALA A 75 -5.67 4.67 -1.55
C ALA A 75 -6.18 4.22 -0.19
N THR A 76 -6.89 3.12 -0.15
CA THR A 76 -7.46 2.57 1.07
C THR A 76 -7.25 1.06 1.16
N LEU A 77 -7.14 0.58 2.38
CA LEU A 77 -7.12 -0.83 2.71
C LEU A 77 -8.12 -1.08 3.82
N ASP A 78 -9.04 -2.02 3.61
CA ASP A 78 -9.93 -2.48 4.65
C ASP A 78 -9.26 -3.64 5.40
N PRO A 79 -8.89 -3.46 6.68
CA PRO A 79 -8.19 -4.51 7.41
C PRO A 79 -9.07 -5.71 7.76
N ALA A 80 -10.39 -5.57 7.71
CA ALA A 80 -11.30 -6.67 7.98
C ALA A 80 -11.39 -7.66 6.81
N THR A 81 -11.30 -7.18 5.59
CA THR A 81 -11.46 -7.98 4.37
C THR A 81 -10.21 -8.03 3.51
N TRP A 82 -9.20 -7.18 3.80
CA TRP A 82 -8.00 -6.97 2.99
C TRP A 82 -8.30 -6.40 1.60
N ALA A 83 -9.45 -5.77 1.44
CA ALA A 83 -9.82 -5.11 0.21
C ALA A 83 -8.98 -3.84 0.01
N VAL A 84 -8.43 -3.71 -1.18
CA VAL A 84 -7.61 -2.57 -1.60
C VAL A 84 -8.38 -1.78 -2.65
N HIS A 85 -8.47 -0.46 -2.46
CA HIS A 85 -9.11 0.44 -3.42
C HIS A 85 -8.18 1.61 -3.70
N LEU A 86 -7.85 1.80 -4.97
CA LEU A 86 -7.01 2.90 -5.44
C LEU A 86 -7.74 3.68 -6.52
N GLU A 87 -7.59 5.01 -6.49
CA GLU A 87 -8.09 5.90 -7.54
C GLU A 87 -7.00 6.86 -7.96
N ALA A 88 -6.95 7.14 -9.24
CA ALA A 88 -6.02 8.09 -9.82
C ALA A 88 -6.60 8.73 -11.06
N GLU A 89 -5.99 9.82 -11.49
CA GLU A 89 -6.31 10.46 -12.75
C GLU A 89 -5.02 10.84 -13.45
N GLY A 90 -4.87 10.34 -14.68
CA GLY A 90 -3.73 10.65 -15.53
C GLY A 90 -4.20 11.27 -16.82
N LYS A 91 -3.33 11.26 -17.82
CA LYS A 91 -3.64 11.74 -19.16
C LYS A 91 -3.21 10.72 -20.20
N ASP A 92 -3.97 10.62 -21.29
CA ASP A 92 -3.57 9.80 -22.42
C ASP A 92 -2.58 10.57 -23.34
N ALA A 93 -2.16 9.93 -24.42
CA ALA A 93 -1.22 10.53 -25.38
C ALA A 93 -1.78 11.81 -26.01
N ALA A 94 -3.10 11.98 -26.09
CA ALA A 94 -3.75 13.18 -26.61
C ALA A 94 -3.97 14.26 -25.53
N GLY A 95 -3.55 14.01 -24.29
CA GLY A 95 -3.71 14.94 -23.19
C GLY A 95 -5.09 14.90 -22.52
N LYS A 96 -5.95 13.95 -22.89
CA LYS A 96 -7.27 13.80 -22.27
C LYS A 96 -7.16 13.11 -20.91
N PRO A 97 -7.99 13.51 -19.93
CA PRO A 97 -8.02 12.85 -18.63
C PRO A 97 -8.38 11.37 -18.76
N VAL A 98 -7.66 10.53 -18.04
CA VAL A 98 -7.94 9.10 -17.93
C VAL A 98 -8.08 8.78 -16.45
N ARG A 99 -9.24 8.24 -16.08
CA ARG A 99 -9.49 7.85 -14.71
C ARG A 99 -9.08 6.40 -14.48
N TYR A 100 -8.39 6.18 -13.37
CA TYR A 100 -7.98 4.86 -12.91
C TYR A 100 -8.82 4.48 -11.69
N VAL A 101 -9.43 3.31 -11.72
CA VAL A 101 -10.12 2.71 -10.57
C VAL A 101 -9.61 1.28 -10.42
N ILE A 102 -8.98 1.00 -9.29
CA ILE A 102 -8.29 -0.27 -9.06
C ILE A 102 -8.86 -0.87 -7.79
N ASP A 103 -9.45 -2.04 -7.91
CA ASP A 103 -10.02 -2.77 -6.79
C ASP A 103 -9.41 -4.16 -6.72
N GLY A 104 -8.90 -4.52 -5.57
CA GLY A 104 -8.27 -5.81 -5.40
C GLY A 104 -8.30 -6.30 -3.97
N LYS A 105 -7.60 -7.40 -3.76
CA LYS A 105 -7.46 -8.01 -2.45
C LYS A 105 -5.99 -8.28 -2.18
N LEU A 106 -5.55 -7.84 -1.01
CA LEU A 106 -4.20 -8.12 -0.52
C LEU A 106 -4.16 -9.54 0.02
N GLU A 107 -3.22 -10.34 -0.47
CA GLU A 107 -3.09 -11.75 -0.12
C GLU A 107 -1.64 -12.07 0.28
N ASN A 108 -1.48 -13.19 0.93
CA ASN A 108 -0.19 -13.73 1.36
C ASN A 108 0.56 -12.79 2.33
N ILE A 109 -0.19 -12.19 3.26
CA ILE A 109 0.30 -11.12 4.13
C ILE A 109 1.40 -11.58 5.07
N GLY A 110 1.32 -12.82 5.55
CA GLY A 110 2.31 -13.39 6.45
C GLY A 110 3.59 -13.86 5.78
N ALA A 111 3.66 -13.85 4.45
CA ALA A 111 4.81 -14.33 3.71
C ALA A 111 5.70 -13.18 3.24
N TYR A 112 6.89 -13.55 2.78
CA TYR A 112 7.87 -12.60 2.29
C TYR A 112 7.36 -11.80 1.09
N GLN A 113 6.64 -12.47 0.18
CA GLN A 113 6.06 -11.82 -0.99
C GLN A 113 4.55 -11.75 -0.88
N ARG A 114 4.05 -10.54 -0.69
CA ARG A 114 2.63 -10.23 -0.73
C ARG A 114 2.22 -9.94 -2.16
N PHE A 115 0.95 -10.18 -2.48
CA PHE A 115 0.45 -9.82 -3.79
C PHE A 115 -0.97 -9.27 -3.71
N ILE A 116 -1.35 -8.51 -4.72
CA ILE A 116 -2.69 -7.94 -4.88
C ILE A 116 -3.22 -8.39 -6.23
N THR A 117 -4.43 -8.94 -6.23
CA THR A 117 -5.14 -9.31 -7.45
C THR A 117 -6.52 -8.65 -7.47
N GLY A 118 -7.06 -8.44 -8.64
CA GLY A 118 -8.38 -7.86 -8.78
C GLY A 118 -8.65 -7.26 -10.14
N THR A 119 -9.37 -6.15 -10.16
CA THR A 119 -9.84 -5.46 -11.34
C THR A 119 -9.14 -4.11 -11.51
N TRP A 120 -8.72 -3.84 -12.73
CA TRP A 120 -8.09 -2.59 -13.15
C TRP A 120 -8.95 -1.92 -14.20
N ILE A 121 -9.41 -0.72 -13.92
CA ILE A 121 -10.15 0.11 -14.86
C ILE A 121 -9.30 1.33 -15.18
N GLN A 122 -9.08 1.54 -16.48
CA GLN A 122 -8.30 2.66 -16.98
C GLN A 122 -9.05 3.27 -18.17
N GLY A 123 -9.73 4.39 -17.93
CA GLY A 123 -10.63 4.98 -18.91
C GLY A 123 -11.80 4.06 -19.22
N ASP A 124 -11.96 3.70 -20.48
CA ASP A 124 -13.00 2.77 -20.96
C ASP A 124 -12.54 1.30 -21.00
N ARG A 125 -11.31 1.03 -20.55
CA ARG A 125 -10.71 -0.32 -20.55
C ARG A 125 -10.82 -0.93 -19.17
N LYS A 126 -11.24 -2.19 -19.13
CA LYS A 126 -11.35 -2.95 -17.88
C LYS A 126 -10.69 -4.31 -18.03
N GLY A 127 -9.90 -4.69 -17.06
CA GLY A 127 -9.22 -5.97 -17.05
C GLY A 127 -8.87 -6.43 -15.65
N ASP A 128 -8.14 -7.53 -15.58
CA ASP A 128 -7.60 -8.04 -14.33
C ASP A 128 -6.17 -7.56 -14.13
N PHE A 129 -5.70 -7.65 -12.89
CA PHE A 129 -4.31 -7.35 -12.57
C PHE A 129 -3.78 -8.25 -11.48
N LYS A 130 -2.46 -8.37 -11.46
CA LYS A 130 -1.73 -8.94 -10.34
C LYS A 130 -0.43 -8.20 -10.18
N ILE A 131 -0.16 -7.76 -8.96
CA ILE A 131 1.11 -7.15 -8.59
C ILE A 131 1.66 -7.81 -7.35
N VAL A 132 2.97 -7.91 -7.30
CA VAL A 132 3.72 -8.55 -6.21
C VAL A 132 4.62 -7.50 -5.59
N ARG A 133 4.73 -7.53 -4.27
CA ARG A 133 5.64 -6.65 -3.56
C ARG A 133 7.09 -7.10 -3.75
N ASN A 134 7.92 -6.18 -4.18
CA ASN A 134 9.35 -6.41 -4.36
C ASN A 134 10.10 -6.41 -3.03
#